data_4e38667001e5b37f9c2488a2a6f459e5
#
_entry.id   4e38667001e5b37f9c2488a2a6f459e5
#
_cell.length_a   1.000
_cell.length_b   1.000
_cell.length_c   1.000
_cell.angle_alpha   90.00
_cell.angle_beta   90.00
_cell.angle_gamma   90.00
#
_symmetry.space_group_name_H-M   'P 1'
#
loop_
_entity.id
_entity.type
_entity.pdbx_description
1 polymer ?
#
loop_
_entity_poly.entity_id
_entity_poly.type
_entity_poly.pdbx_seq_one_letter_code
_entity_poly.pdbx_strand_id
1 'polypeptide(L)'
;PPIREAIREYLFAEITRYWDESTTSARASEVPSYFHTLLVPTAMKLWHLASKHSFDTRTGSWWEYIAYLIGGDYHQTAIRQHPVIGPLSNAAEAHIQQILEDMNVRPTIRQPNRATDISEVLTVQGNQGPDRSTRSDLYLKRHDGTEMYFEIKTPGPNKGQCREMKERILTVSALRKGHSTLALAGCAYNPYNPTGDADGYAWGMPSY
;
A
#
# COMPACT_ATOMS: atom_id res chain seq x y z
N PRO A 1 -23.77 -7.80 -7.28
CA PRO A 1 -23.66 -7.34 -5.91
C PRO A 1 -23.53 -5.82 -5.88
N PRO A 2 -24.16 -5.12 -4.94
CA PRO A 2 -24.18 -3.66 -4.86
C PRO A 2 -22.77 -3.04 -4.82
N ILE A 3 -21.80 -3.71 -4.19
CA ILE A 3 -20.40 -3.25 -4.12
C ILE A 3 -19.75 -3.16 -5.51
N ARG A 4 -20.02 -4.10 -6.41
CA ARG A 4 -19.45 -4.08 -7.78
C ARG A 4 -19.96 -2.86 -8.54
N GLU A 5 -21.22 -2.52 -8.40
CA GLU A 5 -21.80 -1.34 -9.06
C GLU A 5 -21.22 -0.05 -8.45
N ALA A 6 -21.12 0.05 -7.15
CA ALA A 6 -20.49 1.20 -6.49
C ALA A 6 -19.04 1.42 -6.94
N ILE A 7 -18.25 0.37 -7.09
CA ILE A 7 -16.88 0.44 -7.62
C ILE A 7 -16.88 0.91 -9.07
N ARG A 8 -17.76 0.36 -9.89
CA ARG A 8 -17.88 0.74 -11.31
C ARG A 8 -18.26 2.21 -11.48
N GLU A 9 -19.27 2.66 -10.76
CA GLU A 9 -19.71 4.07 -10.79
C GLU A 9 -18.59 5.01 -10.34
N TYR A 10 -17.90 4.67 -9.26
CA TYR A 10 -16.77 5.44 -8.77
C TYR A 10 -15.66 5.54 -9.83
N LEU A 11 -15.21 4.40 -10.38
CA LEU A 11 -14.15 4.38 -11.39
C LEU A 11 -14.56 5.17 -12.64
N PHE A 12 -15.78 5.03 -13.08
CA PHE A 12 -16.27 5.77 -14.24
C PHE A 12 -16.22 7.29 -13.99
N ALA A 13 -16.70 7.75 -12.84
CA ALA A 13 -16.66 9.15 -12.47
C ALA A 13 -15.23 9.70 -12.37
N GLU A 14 -14.33 8.96 -11.73
CA GLU A 14 -12.93 9.37 -11.58
C GLU A 14 -12.16 9.42 -12.89
N ILE A 15 -12.37 8.42 -13.77
CA ILE A 15 -11.75 8.38 -15.09
C ILE A 15 -12.26 9.52 -15.95
N THR A 16 -13.56 9.81 -15.92
CA THR A 16 -14.17 10.92 -16.67
C THR A 16 -13.60 12.26 -16.19
N ARG A 17 -13.58 12.48 -14.88
CA ARG A 17 -13.00 13.70 -14.30
C ARG A 17 -11.53 13.87 -14.69
N TYR A 18 -10.74 12.82 -14.58
CA TYR A 18 -9.34 12.85 -14.99
C TYR A 18 -9.16 13.19 -16.47
N TRP A 19 -10.01 12.63 -17.32
CA TRP A 19 -10.04 12.92 -18.75
C TRP A 19 -10.31 14.39 -19.05
N ASP A 20 -11.38 14.93 -18.46
CA ASP A 20 -11.78 16.33 -18.66
C ASP A 20 -10.68 17.31 -18.22
N GLU A 21 -10.05 17.05 -17.07
CA GLU A 21 -8.95 17.86 -16.59
C GLU A 21 -7.67 17.74 -17.46
N SER A 22 -7.40 16.57 -18.00
CA SER A 22 -6.21 16.29 -18.82
C SER A 22 -6.33 16.90 -20.23
N THR A 23 -7.54 16.97 -20.79
CA THR A 23 -7.80 17.61 -22.09
C THR A 23 -7.62 19.12 -22.05
N THR A 24 -7.77 19.72 -20.88
CA THR A 24 -7.60 21.17 -20.67
C THR A 24 -6.13 21.59 -20.50
N SER A 25 -5.24 20.66 -20.12
CA SER A 25 -3.83 20.94 -19.79
C SER A 25 -2.81 20.24 -20.68
N ALA A 26 -3.09 20.11 -21.99
CA ALA A 26 -2.30 19.32 -22.95
C ALA A 26 -0.79 19.53 -22.88
N ARG A 27 -0.08 18.56 -22.31
CA ARG A 27 1.37 18.34 -22.55
C ARG A 27 1.56 16.86 -22.91
N ALA A 28 1.94 16.62 -24.16
CA ALA A 28 2.28 15.29 -24.63
C ALA A 28 3.60 14.83 -24.04
N SER A 29 3.64 13.72 -23.33
CA SER A 29 4.88 12.96 -23.07
C SER A 29 4.61 11.53 -22.64
N GLU A 30 5.33 10.62 -23.27
CA GLU A 30 5.68 9.23 -22.94
C GLU A 30 4.60 8.12 -22.81
N VAL A 31 5.02 6.91 -23.23
CA VAL A 31 4.21 5.68 -23.27
C VAL A 31 3.70 5.24 -21.88
N PRO A 32 2.42 4.84 -21.73
CA PRO A 32 1.88 4.43 -20.44
C PRO A 32 2.61 3.24 -19.82
N SER A 33 2.69 3.24 -18.49
CA SER A 33 3.11 2.08 -17.71
C SER A 33 2.07 0.94 -17.82
N TYR A 34 2.45 -0.28 -17.43
CA TYR A 34 1.57 -1.48 -17.40
C TYR A 34 0.24 -1.22 -16.68
N PHE A 35 0.26 -0.35 -15.71
CA PHE A 35 -0.91 0.03 -14.93
C PHE A 35 -2.00 0.68 -15.80
N HIS A 36 -1.61 1.57 -16.69
CA HIS A 36 -2.53 2.26 -17.60
C HIS A 36 -3.24 1.30 -18.57
N THR A 37 -2.62 0.16 -18.86
CA THR A 37 -3.17 -0.82 -19.80
C THR A 37 -4.49 -1.45 -19.35
N LEU A 38 -4.71 -1.59 -18.06
CA LEU A 38 -5.91 -2.18 -17.50
C LEU A 38 -7.08 -1.19 -17.37
N LEU A 39 -6.76 0.07 -17.07
CA LEU A 39 -7.75 1.07 -16.73
C LEU A 39 -8.13 1.99 -17.90
N VAL A 40 -7.26 2.10 -18.90
CA VAL A 40 -7.42 3.06 -19.98
C VAL A 40 -7.71 2.36 -21.29
N PRO A 41 -8.83 2.67 -21.97
CA PRO A 41 -9.13 2.16 -23.30
C PRO A 41 -8.01 2.45 -24.29
N THR A 42 -7.86 1.59 -25.31
CA THR A 42 -6.78 1.68 -26.30
C THR A 42 -6.71 3.04 -27.00
N ALA A 43 -7.86 3.67 -27.27
CA ALA A 43 -7.92 5.01 -27.85
C ALA A 43 -7.30 6.08 -26.92
N MET A 44 -7.44 5.91 -25.61
CA MET A 44 -6.87 6.82 -24.62
C MET A 44 -5.37 6.57 -24.41
N LYS A 45 -4.85 5.38 -24.69
CA LYS A 45 -3.40 5.08 -24.62
C LYS A 45 -2.59 5.89 -25.64
N LEU A 46 -3.20 6.21 -26.76
CA LEU A 46 -2.59 7.05 -27.79
C LEU A 46 -2.60 8.55 -27.43
N TRP A 47 -3.39 8.89 -26.43
CA TRP A 47 -3.60 10.27 -25.99
C TRP A 47 -2.85 10.58 -24.69
N HIS A 48 -1.57 10.43 -24.69
CA HIS A 48 -0.70 10.66 -23.54
C HIS A 48 -0.71 12.08 -23.04
N LEU A 49 -1.73 12.48 -22.33
CA LEU A 49 -1.96 13.87 -22.01
C LEU A 49 -1.53 14.27 -20.63
N ALA A 50 -1.37 13.33 -19.74
CA ALA A 50 -0.94 13.63 -18.40
C ALA A 50 0.44 13.08 -18.13
N SER A 51 1.21 13.76 -17.30
CA SER A 51 2.43 13.19 -16.79
C SER A 51 2.10 11.86 -16.11
N LYS A 52 2.86 10.82 -16.40
CA LYS A 52 2.78 9.50 -15.76
C LYS A 52 2.61 9.62 -14.24
N HIS A 53 3.35 10.54 -13.63
CA HIS A 53 3.31 10.81 -12.20
C HIS A 53 1.93 11.30 -11.71
N SER A 54 1.26 12.16 -12.46
CA SER A 54 -0.09 12.66 -12.08
C SER A 54 -1.12 11.55 -12.11
N PHE A 55 -1.09 10.68 -13.12
CA PHE A 55 -2.00 9.55 -13.20
C PHE A 55 -1.71 8.50 -12.11
N ASP A 56 -0.44 8.14 -11.92
CA ASP A 56 -0.02 7.17 -10.91
C ASP A 56 -0.42 7.64 -9.49
N THR A 57 -0.31 8.94 -9.22
CA THR A 57 -0.73 9.50 -7.92
C THR A 57 -2.24 9.41 -7.72
N ARG A 58 -3.05 9.74 -8.74
CA ARG A 58 -4.52 9.66 -8.65
C ARG A 58 -5.00 8.23 -8.51
N THR A 59 -4.44 7.34 -9.30
CA THR A 59 -4.82 5.92 -9.24
C THR A 59 -4.45 5.27 -7.91
N GLY A 60 -3.42 5.75 -7.21
CA GLY A 60 -3.15 5.37 -5.83
C GLY A 60 -4.37 5.59 -4.93
N SER A 61 -4.95 6.80 -4.96
CA SER A 61 -6.14 7.13 -4.17
C SER A 61 -7.39 6.35 -4.60
N TRP A 62 -7.51 5.97 -5.88
CA TRP A 62 -8.60 5.13 -6.35
C TRP A 62 -8.52 3.72 -5.76
N TRP A 63 -7.32 3.13 -5.72
CA TRP A 63 -7.12 1.82 -5.11
C TRP A 63 -7.41 1.81 -3.62
N GLU A 64 -7.01 2.86 -2.90
CA GLU A 64 -7.38 3.02 -1.49
C GLU A 64 -8.90 3.07 -1.30
N TYR A 65 -9.60 3.80 -2.18
CA TYR A 65 -11.06 3.93 -2.08
C TYR A 65 -11.78 2.64 -2.44
N ILE A 66 -11.33 1.92 -3.46
CA ILE A 66 -11.87 0.60 -3.84
C ILE A 66 -11.68 -0.39 -2.70
N ALA A 67 -10.48 -0.43 -2.11
CA ALA A 67 -10.20 -1.28 -0.96
C ALA A 67 -11.08 -0.93 0.25
N TYR A 68 -11.34 0.36 0.48
CA TYR A 68 -12.28 0.84 1.49
C TYR A 68 -13.71 0.35 1.25
N LEU A 69 -14.23 0.46 0.01
CA LEU A 69 -15.57 -0.01 -0.33
C LEU A 69 -15.69 -1.53 -0.10
N ILE A 70 -14.70 -2.30 -0.55
CA ILE A 70 -14.67 -3.76 -0.34
C ILE A 70 -14.60 -4.07 1.16
N GLY A 71 -13.69 -3.41 1.88
CA GLY A 71 -13.52 -3.60 3.32
C GLY A 71 -14.77 -3.27 4.11
N GLY A 72 -15.49 -2.21 3.73
CA GLY A 72 -16.74 -1.80 4.37
C GLY A 72 -17.89 -2.79 4.19
N ASP A 73 -17.89 -3.56 3.10
CA ASP A 73 -18.90 -4.58 2.84
C ASP A 73 -18.69 -5.87 3.68
N TYR A 74 -17.42 -6.18 4.04
CA TYR A 74 -17.05 -7.46 4.68
C TYR A 74 -16.63 -7.35 6.14
N HIS A 75 -16.33 -6.14 6.64
CA HIS A 75 -15.76 -5.95 7.97
C HIS A 75 -16.62 -5.04 8.85
N GLN A 76 -16.44 -5.14 10.16
CA GLN A 76 -17.18 -4.33 11.13
C GLN A 76 -16.95 -2.83 10.95
N THR A 77 -15.73 -2.45 10.57
CA THR A 77 -15.32 -1.04 10.39
C THR A 77 -14.33 -0.94 9.25
N ALA A 78 -14.45 0.08 8.43
CA ALA A 78 -13.47 0.47 7.44
C ALA A 78 -13.22 1.98 7.53
N ILE A 79 -11.96 2.41 7.60
CA ILE A 79 -11.58 3.83 7.70
C ILE A 79 -10.36 4.07 6.81
N ARG A 80 -10.45 5.03 5.91
CA ARG A 80 -9.30 5.48 5.10
C ARG A 80 -8.44 6.45 5.89
N GLN A 81 -7.13 6.46 5.57
CA GLN A 81 -6.16 7.41 6.12
C GLN A 81 -6.21 7.48 7.65
N HIS A 82 -6.28 6.29 8.27
CA HIS A 82 -6.46 6.13 9.71
C HIS A 82 -5.17 6.45 10.47
N PRO A 83 -5.19 7.38 11.45
CA PRO A 83 -4.05 7.63 12.32
C PRO A 83 -3.83 6.45 13.27
N VAL A 84 -2.59 5.99 13.38
CA VAL A 84 -2.17 4.96 14.32
C VAL A 84 -1.27 5.61 15.33
N ILE A 85 -1.72 5.69 16.57
CA ILE A 85 -1.01 6.36 17.67
C ILE A 85 -0.73 5.33 18.75
N GLY A 86 0.45 5.40 19.34
CA GLY A 86 0.84 4.55 20.44
C GLY A 86 2.29 4.79 20.88
N PRO A 87 2.70 4.15 21.99
CA PRO A 87 4.08 4.25 22.46
C PRO A 87 5.03 3.53 21.50
N LEU A 88 6.13 4.19 21.13
CA LEU A 88 7.22 3.58 20.38
C LEU A 88 8.53 3.86 21.13
N SER A 89 9.20 2.80 21.59
CA SER A 89 10.48 2.96 22.24
C SER A 89 11.58 3.35 21.24
N ASN A 90 12.53 4.17 21.66
CA ASN A 90 13.68 4.53 20.82
C ASN A 90 14.47 3.28 20.37
N ALA A 91 14.51 2.23 21.20
CA ALA A 91 15.15 0.97 20.85
C ALA A 91 14.43 0.27 19.68
N ALA A 92 13.10 0.23 19.69
CA ALA A 92 12.33 -0.34 18.58
C ALA A 92 12.46 0.50 17.30
N GLU A 93 12.42 1.82 17.42
CA GLU A 93 12.63 2.72 16.28
C GLU A 93 14.00 2.51 15.64
N ALA A 94 15.07 2.47 16.44
CA ALA A 94 16.42 2.18 15.97
C ALA A 94 16.54 0.78 15.34
N HIS A 95 15.89 -0.22 15.94
CA HIS A 95 15.90 -1.59 15.42
C HIS A 95 15.17 -1.72 14.09
N ILE A 96 14.05 -1.01 13.90
CA ILE A 96 13.35 -0.92 12.60
C ILE A 96 14.31 -0.38 11.54
N GLN A 97 15.00 0.72 11.81
CA GLN A 97 15.96 1.30 10.86
C GLN A 97 17.12 0.33 10.57
N GLN A 98 17.60 -0.40 11.58
CA GLN A 98 18.66 -1.41 11.39
C GLN A 98 18.18 -2.55 10.46
N ILE A 99 16.95 -3.06 10.66
CA ILE A 99 16.36 -4.07 9.78
C ILE A 99 16.34 -3.59 8.32
N LEU A 100 15.87 -2.36 8.10
CA LEU A 100 15.76 -1.77 6.77
C LEU A 100 17.13 -1.56 6.12
N GLU A 101 18.12 -1.15 6.90
CA GLU A 101 19.48 -0.95 6.40
C GLU A 101 20.17 -2.27 6.07
N ASP A 102 20.03 -3.28 6.93
CA ASP A 102 20.59 -4.62 6.68
C ASP A 102 20.02 -5.23 5.38
N MET A 103 18.74 -5.07 5.11
CA MET A 103 18.12 -5.50 3.85
C MET A 103 18.62 -4.72 2.65
N ASN A 104 18.92 -3.44 2.82
CA ASN A 104 19.41 -2.58 1.74
C ASN A 104 20.88 -2.87 1.38
N VAL A 105 21.73 -2.99 2.39
CA VAL A 105 23.20 -3.10 2.22
C VAL A 105 23.64 -4.56 2.11
N ARG A 106 22.92 -5.47 2.77
CA ARG A 106 23.31 -6.88 2.91
C ARG A 106 22.18 -7.84 2.52
N PRO A 107 21.61 -7.74 1.31
CA PRO A 107 20.47 -8.58 0.91
C PRO A 107 20.78 -10.08 0.87
N THR A 108 22.08 -10.46 0.81
CA THR A 108 22.51 -11.85 0.88
C THR A 108 22.55 -12.40 2.32
N ILE A 109 22.60 -11.53 3.31
CA ILE A 109 22.68 -11.88 4.74
C ILE A 109 21.30 -11.83 5.38
N ARG A 110 20.51 -10.80 5.06
CA ARG A 110 19.17 -10.64 5.59
C ARG A 110 18.15 -10.69 4.45
N GLN A 111 17.34 -11.74 4.46
CA GLN A 111 16.18 -11.86 3.57
C GLN A 111 14.92 -11.34 4.28
N PRO A 112 13.98 -10.73 3.54
CA PRO A 112 12.73 -10.28 4.12
C PRO A 112 11.93 -11.45 4.72
N ASN A 113 11.60 -11.33 6.00
CA ASN A 113 10.72 -12.28 6.68
C ASN A 113 9.80 -11.51 7.63
N ARG A 114 8.55 -11.34 7.22
CA ARG A 114 7.58 -10.54 7.98
C ARG A 114 7.43 -11.02 9.43
N ALA A 115 7.30 -12.31 9.65
CA ALA A 115 7.07 -12.85 10.98
C ALA A 115 8.28 -12.62 11.90
N THR A 116 9.47 -12.92 11.40
CA THR A 116 10.73 -12.74 12.13
C THR A 116 10.96 -11.25 12.41
N ASP A 117 10.83 -10.39 11.42
CA ASP A 117 11.10 -8.96 11.54
C ASP A 117 10.14 -8.29 12.56
N ILE A 118 8.84 -8.64 12.52
CA ILE A 118 7.87 -8.16 13.52
C ILE A 118 8.22 -8.69 14.91
N SER A 119 8.55 -9.97 15.04
CA SER A 119 8.92 -10.58 16.32
C SER A 119 10.15 -9.90 16.94
N GLU A 120 11.17 -9.62 16.16
CA GLU A 120 12.36 -8.90 16.61
C GLU A 120 12.01 -7.50 17.12
N VAL A 121 11.24 -6.73 16.35
CA VAL A 121 10.80 -5.39 16.75
C VAL A 121 9.97 -5.44 18.03
N LEU A 122 9.03 -6.37 18.15
CA LEU A 122 8.19 -6.52 19.34
C LEU A 122 9.00 -6.96 20.58
N THR A 123 10.12 -7.68 20.39
CA THR A 123 11.01 -8.08 21.48
C THR A 123 11.74 -6.86 22.07
N VAL A 124 12.20 -5.94 21.23
CA VAL A 124 12.88 -4.72 21.70
C VAL A 124 11.91 -3.58 22.03
N GLN A 125 10.66 -3.66 21.59
CA GLN A 125 9.62 -2.70 21.91
C GLN A 125 9.25 -2.82 23.39
N GLY A 126 9.67 -1.85 24.19
CA GLY A 126 9.24 -1.70 25.58
C GLY A 126 7.77 -1.31 25.68
N ASN A 127 7.25 -1.34 26.92
CA ASN A 127 5.88 -0.84 27.21
C ASN A 127 5.85 0.67 27.43
N GLN A 128 7.01 1.32 27.42
CA GLN A 128 7.19 2.75 27.62
C GLN A 128 7.96 3.34 26.45
N GLY A 129 7.53 4.48 26.01
CA GLY A 129 8.12 5.27 24.94
C GLY A 129 7.28 6.51 24.70
N PRO A 130 7.80 7.52 24.00
CA PRO A 130 6.98 8.64 23.58
C PRO A 130 5.90 8.16 22.64
N ASP A 131 4.73 8.77 22.70
CA ASP A 131 3.70 8.53 21.71
C ASP A 131 4.19 8.99 20.32
N ARG A 132 4.12 8.08 19.39
CA ARG A 132 4.38 8.31 17.98
C ARG A 132 3.10 8.14 17.18
N SER A 133 3.06 8.78 16.05
CA SER A 133 1.93 8.68 15.13
C SER A 133 2.43 8.30 13.76
N THR A 134 1.76 7.35 13.14
CA THR A 134 1.86 7.07 11.71
C THR A 134 0.46 7.03 11.12
N ARG A 135 0.34 6.88 9.80
CA ARG A 135 -0.94 6.80 9.12
C ARG A 135 -1.00 5.52 8.31
N SER A 136 -2.12 4.82 8.38
CA SER A 136 -2.44 3.68 7.52
C SER A 136 -3.38 4.15 6.41
N ASP A 137 -3.16 3.71 5.18
CA ASP A 137 -4.03 4.06 4.04
C ASP A 137 -5.45 3.51 4.24
N LEU A 138 -5.54 2.30 4.81
CA LEU A 138 -6.82 1.67 5.16
C LEU A 138 -6.71 0.93 6.50
N TYR A 139 -7.65 1.20 7.39
CA TYR A 139 -7.90 0.45 8.61
C TYR A 139 -9.18 -0.36 8.46
N LEU A 140 -9.13 -1.63 8.82
CA LEU A 140 -10.29 -2.51 8.89
C LEU A 140 -10.33 -3.16 10.28
N LYS A 141 -11.53 -3.25 10.85
CA LYS A 141 -11.75 -4.04 12.05
C LYS A 141 -12.63 -5.24 11.72
N ARG A 142 -12.10 -6.43 11.96
CA ARG A 142 -12.84 -7.67 11.74
C ARG A 142 -13.88 -7.89 12.82
N HIS A 143 -14.87 -8.75 12.55
CA HIS A 143 -15.89 -9.11 13.51
C HIS A 143 -15.34 -9.86 14.75
N ASP A 144 -14.17 -10.49 14.63
CA ASP A 144 -13.46 -11.13 15.76
C ASP A 144 -12.63 -10.14 16.59
N GLY A 145 -12.69 -8.83 16.26
CA GLY A 145 -11.96 -7.78 16.94
C GLY A 145 -10.54 -7.53 16.41
N THR A 146 -10.03 -8.35 15.48
CA THR A 146 -8.72 -8.15 14.88
C THR A 146 -8.66 -6.84 14.11
N GLU A 147 -7.65 -6.05 14.38
CA GLU A 147 -7.35 -4.80 13.69
C GLU A 147 -6.42 -5.06 12.51
N MET A 148 -6.78 -4.58 11.33
CA MET A 148 -5.97 -4.71 10.12
C MET A 148 -5.61 -3.33 9.60
N TYR A 149 -4.33 -3.11 9.34
CA TYR A 149 -3.77 -1.86 8.83
C TYR A 149 -3.07 -2.12 7.50
N PHE A 150 -3.46 -1.40 6.48
CA PHE A 150 -2.93 -1.58 5.14
C PHE A 150 -2.17 -0.34 4.68
N GLU A 151 -0.99 -0.57 4.13
CA GLU A 151 -0.29 0.35 3.26
C GLU A 151 -0.57 -0.08 1.82
N ILE A 152 -1.22 0.78 1.04
CA ILE A 152 -1.67 0.46 -0.32
C ILE A 152 -0.79 1.19 -1.33
N LYS A 153 -0.25 0.45 -2.28
CA LYS A 153 0.57 1.00 -3.36
C LYS A 153 0.00 0.61 -4.72
N THR A 154 0.32 1.44 -5.71
CA THR A 154 0.10 1.09 -7.10
C THR A 154 0.92 -0.16 -7.46
N PRO A 155 0.47 -0.96 -8.42
CA PRO A 155 1.21 -2.13 -8.89
C PRO A 155 2.63 -1.77 -9.35
N GLY A 156 3.62 -2.59 -8.94
CA GLY A 156 5.02 -2.36 -9.27
C GLY A 156 5.70 -1.26 -8.43
N PRO A 157 5.55 -1.27 -7.09
CA PRO A 157 6.22 -0.31 -6.24
C PRO A 157 7.74 -0.41 -6.41
N ASN A 158 8.42 0.72 -6.47
CA ASN A 158 9.88 0.77 -6.55
C ASN A 158 10.53 0.41 -5.20
N LYS A 159 11.87 0.24 -5.19
CA LYS A 159 12.63 -0.13 -4.00
C LYS A 159 12.38 0.79 -2.80
N GLY A 160 12.29 2.11 -3.03
CA GLY A 160 12.01 3.09 -1.98
C GLY A 160 10.62 2.91 -1.39
N GLN A 161 9.62 2.68 -2.24
CA GLN A 161 8.25 2.41 -1.80
C GLN A 161 8.14 1.09 -1.03
N CYS A 162 8.87 0.05 -1.44
CA CYS A 162 8.90 -1.22 -0.70
C CYS A 162 9.53 -1.03 0.69
N ARG A 163 10.60 -0.25 0.78
CA ARG A 163 11.22 0.11 2.06
C ARG A 163 10.23 0.86 2.96
N GLU A 164 9.54 1.86 2.43
CA GLU A 164 8.52 2.62 3.15
C GLU A 164 7.38 1.72 3.67
N MET A 165 6.84 0.83 2.81
CA MET A 165 5.83 -0.14 3.23
C MET A 165 6.31 -1.01 4.38
N LYS A 166 7.54 -1.53 4.30
CA LYS A 166 8.14 -2.34 5.34
C LYS A 166 8.27 -1.57 6.64
N GLU A 167 8.79 -0.35 6.58
CA GLU A 167 8.91 0.54 7.74
C GLU A 167 7.56 0.77 8.42
N ARG A 168 6.52 1.06 7.65
CA ARG A 168 5.16 1.26 8.18
C ARG A 168 4.59 0.01 8.83
N ILE A 169 4.76 -1.16 8.20
CA ILE A 169 4.31 -2.44 8.78
C ILE A 169 4.97 -2.68 10.14
N LEU A 170 6.27 -2.48 10.24
CA LEU A 170 7.00 -2.68 11.48
C LEU A 170 6.62 -1.65 12.55
N THR A 171 6.49 -0.39 12.16
CA THR A 171 6.07 0.71 13.04
C THR A 171 4.66 0.47 13.59
N VAL A 172 3.68 0.16 12.73
CA VAL A 172 2.31 -0.13 13.16
C VAL A 172 2.29 -1.33 14.10
N SER A 173 3.04 -2.39 13.81
CA SER A 173 3.13 -3.57 14.67
C SER A 173 3.68 -3.20 16.06
N ALA A 174 4.66 -2.32 16.14
CA ALA A 174 5.23 -1.84 17.40
C ALA A 174 4.24 -0.96 18.18
N LEU A 175 3.60 0.02 17.51
CA LEU A 175 2.60 0.91 18.13
C LEU A 175 1.39 0.15 18.67
N ARG A 176 1.06 -0.98 18.06
CA ARG A 176 -0.08 -1.82 18.44
C ARG A 176 0.32 -3.07 19.21
N LYS A 177 1.51 -3.09 19.84
CA LYS A 177 1.95 -4.20 20.70
C LYS A 177 0.89 -4.53 21.75
N GLY A 178 0.55 -5.81 21.86
CA GLY A 178 -0.47 -6.30 22.79
C GLY A 178 -1.89 -6.31 22.22
N HIS A 179 -2.14 -5.82 21.02
CA HIS A 179 -3.41 -5.92 20.31
C HIS A 179 -3.37 -7.04 19.27
N SER A 180 -4.54 -7.63 18.99
CA SER A 180 -4.70 -8.53 17.83
C SER A 180 -4.60 -7.69 16.55
N THR A 181 -3.41 -7.62 15.96
CA THR A 181 -3.11 -6.68 14.88
C THR A 181 -2.44 -7.38 13.70
N LEU A 182 -2.89 -7.02 12.50
CA LEU A 182 -2.27 -7.37 11.23
C LEU A 182 -1.88 -6.09 10.48
N ALA A 183 -0.59 -5.81 10.37
CA ALA A 183 -0.08 -4.76 9.48
C ALA A 183 0.34 -5.38 8.14
N LEU A 184 -0.19 -4.89 7.04
CA LEU A 184 -0.12 -5.50 5.73
C LEU A 184 0.24 -4.47 4.65
N ALA A 185 0.94 -4.91 3.61
CA ALA A 185 1.06 -4.17 2.36
C ALA A 185 0.12 -4.77 1.32
N GLY A 186 -0.49 -3.93 0.51
CA GLY A 186 -1.38 -4.33 -0.57
C GLY A 186 -1.04 -3.65 -1.88
N CYS A 187 -1.03 -4.42 -2.96
CA CYS A 187 -1.05 -3.91 -4.32
C CYS A 187 -2.35 -4.38 -4.98
N ALA A 188 -2.94 -3.52 -5.80
CA ALA A 188 -4.24 -3.80 -6.41
C ALA A 188 -4.23 -5.08 -7.28
N TYR A 189 -3.13 -5.36 -7.94
CA TYR A 189 -2.90 -6.56 -8.73
C TYR A 189 -1.41 -6.78 -8.98
N ASN A 190 -1.05 -7.98 -9.44
CA ASN A 190 0.30 -8.30 -9.91
C ASN A 190 0.42 -7.99 -11.41
N PRO A 191 1.15 -6.95 -11.84
CA PRO A 191 1.28 -6.61 -13.25
C PRO A 191 2.12 -7.63 -14.05
N TYR A 192 2.85 -8.50 -13.37
CA TYR A 192 3.75 -9.49 -13.98
C TYR A 192 3.11 -10.89 -14.08
N ASN A 193 1.99 -11.10 -13.39
CA ASN A 193 1.22 -12.31 -13.45
C ASN A 193 -0.28 -12.02 -13.52
N PRO A 194 -0.80 -11.63 -14.69
CA PRO A 194 -2.20 -11.26 -14.86
C PRO A 194 -3.17 -12.45 -14.71
N THR A 195 -2.69 -13.70 -14.77
CA THR A 195 -3.52 -14.90 -14.63
C THR A 195 -3.76 -15.31 -13.19
N GLY A 196 -3.05 -14.72 -12.24
CA GLY A 196 -3.26 -14.99 -10.81
C GLY A 196 -2.69 -16.32 -10.32
N ASP A 197 -1.90 -17.00 -11.13
CA ASP A 197 -1.21 -18.21 -10.69
C ASP A 197 -0.19 -17.87 -9.60
N ALA A 198 -0.09 -18.74 -8.60
CA ALA A 198 0.64 -18.49 -7.35
C ALA A 198 2.16 -18.35 -7.50
N ASP A 199 2.71 -18.51 -8.70
CA ASP A 199 4.14 -18.48 -8.95
C ASP A 199 4.69 -17.05 -8.99
N GLY A 200 4.66 -16.46 -7.83
CA GLY A 200 5.52 -15.36 -7.49
C GLY A 200 5.21 -14.03 -8.19
N TYR A 201 5.21 -13.02 -7.40
CA TYR A 201 5.42 -11.66 -7.86
C TYR A 201 6.85 -11.63 -8.45
N ALA A 202 6.98 -11.86 -9.77
CA ALA A 202 8.26 -11.94 -10.47
C ALA A 202 8.97 -10.57 -10.58
N TRP A 203 8.83 -9.77 -9.55
CA TRP A 203 9.51 -8.50 -9.46
C TRP A 203 10.90 -8.72 -8.86
N GLY A 204 11.92 -8.42 -9.64
CA GLY A 204 13.32 -8.71 -9.31
C GLY A 204 13.93 -7.93 -8.15
N MET A 205 13.13 -7.54 -7.16
CA MET A 205 13.59 -6.81 -5.99
C MET A 205 13.02 -7.39 -4.69
N PRO A 206 13.45 -8.57 -4.26
CA PRO A 206 13.04 -9.17 -3.00
C PRO A 206 13.73 -8.54 -1.78
N SER A 207 14.03 -7.25 -1.81
CA SER A 207 14.89 -6.64 -0.81
C SER A 207 14.18 -6.22 0.48
N TYR A 208 12.82 -6.23 0.52
CA TYR A 208 12.06 -5.79 1.70
C TYR A 208 10.86 -6.65 2.01
#